data_7b4c790497d19e40f64a7b2642b72c3b
#
_entry.id   7b4c790497d19e40f64a7b2642b72c3b
#
_cell.length_a   1.000
_cell.length_b   1.000
_cell.length_c   1.000
_cell.angle_alpha   90.00
_cell.angle_beta   90.00
_cell.angle_gamma   90.00
#
_symmetry.space_group_name_H-M   'P 1'
#
loop_
_entity.id
_entity.type
_entity.pdbx_description
1 polymer ?
#
loop_
_entity_poly.entity_id
_entity_poly.type
_entity_poly.pdbx_seq_one_letter_code
_entity_poly.pdbx_strand_id
1 'polypeptide(L)'
;MFDYRLTDEQLALQQLAHEFAEKEVRPIGLELDHNPDPAKSAYMEPLLEKADKVGLRTMGIPEKYGGGGIDDLFSHCIVAEELSWGNRGICGMLLSATKIAHIMCSELCPSEELRAKWLRAYCDDPNFLISTATTEPNSGSENLLPYSAPDAGYITSAVREGDEYVINGMKHFVSNIGWAKLYFVYVRTDQ
;
A
#
# COMPACT_ATOMS: atom_id res chain seq x y z
N MET A 1 25.82 -0.08 -18.94
CA MET A 1 24.70 0.30 -19.83
C MET A 1 23.48 -0.38 -19.25
N PHE A 2 22.42 0.37 -18.91
CA PHE A 2 21.18 -0.26 -18.43
C PHE A 2 20.51 -0.99 -19.60
N ASP A 3 20.10 -2.23 -19.38
CA ASP A 3 19.30 -3.00 -20.32
C ASP A 3 17.83 -2.84 -19.93
N TYR A 4 17.04 -2.25 -20.81
CA TYR A 4 15.61 -2.02 -20.59
C TYR A 4 14.72 -3.13 -21.16
N ARG A 5 15.33 -4.19 -21.67
CA ARG A 5 14.55 -5.36 -22.15
C ARG A 5 14.02 -6.11 -20.93
N LEU A 6 12.74 -6.43 -21.00
CA LEU A 6 12.10 -7.23 -19.99
C LEU A 6 12.58 -8.68 -20.04
N THR A 7 12.72 -9.31 -18.90
CA THR A 7 12.91 -10.76 -18.81
C THR A 7 11.61 -11.49 -19.15
N ASP A 8 11.67 -12.79 -19.40
CA ASP A 8 10.48 -13.60 -19.67
C ASP A 8 9.49 -13.58 -18.48
N GLU A 9 10.00 -13.55 -17.26
CA GLU A 9 9.19 -13.41 -16.04
C GLU A 9 8.49 -12.04 -15.98
N GLN A 10 9.21 -10.97 -16.29
CA GLN A 10 8.65 -9.61 -16.33
C GLN A 10 7.60 -9.45 -17.44
N LEU A 11 7.82 -10.07 -18.60
CA LEU A 11 6.82 -10.12 -19.69
C LEU A 11 5.57 -10.88 -19.25
N ALA A 12 5.72 -12.00 -18.55
CA ALA A 12 4.60 -12.76 -18.03
C ALA A 12 3.80 -11.96 -16.98
N LEU A 13 4.49 -11.24 -16.09
CA LEU A 13 3.86 -10.35 -15.11
C LEU A 13 3.14 -9.19 -15.79
N GLN A 14 3.75 -8.58 -16.80
CA GLN A 14 3.13 -7.52 -17.59
C GLN A 14 1.83 -8.00 -18.23
N GLN A 15 1.90 -9.16 -18.92
CA GLN A 15 0.72 -9.73 -19.57
C GLN A 15 -0.38 -10.05 -18.56
N LEU A 16 -0.05 -10.68 -17.42
CA LEU A 16 -1.00 -10.99 -16.36
C LEU A 16 -1.69 -9.73 -15.83
N ALA A 17 -0.91 -8.70 -15.54
CA ALA A 17 -1.42 -7.44 -15.00
C ALA A 17 -2.28 -6.70 -16.03
N HIS A 18 -1.87 -6.69 -17.31
CA HIS A 18 -2.64 -6.10 -18.40
C HIS A 18 -4.00 -6.79 -18.59
N GLU A 19 -3.99 -8.12 -18.69
CA GLU A 19 -5.22 -8.89 -18.86
C GLU A 19 -6.18 -8.70 -17.68
N PHE A 20 -5.64 -8.65 -16.45
CA PHE A 20 -6.43 -8.38 -15.26
C PHE A 20 -6.99 -6.95 -15.28
N ALA A 21 -6.19 -5.98 -15.66
CA ALA A 21 -6.61 -4.59 -15.78
C ALA A 21 -7.72 -4.41 -16.82
N GLU A 22 -7.58 -5.05 -18.00
CA GLU A 22 -8.57 -4.98 -19.07
C GLU A 22 -9.90 -5.63 -18.68
N LYS A 23 -9.85 -6.84 -18.11
CA LYS A 23 -11.04 -7.66 -17.83
C LYS A 23 -11.76 -7.26 -16.54
N GLU A 24 -11.03 -6.88 -15.51
CA GLU A 24 -11.56 -6.72 -14.15
C GLU A 24 -11.53 -5.28 -13.65
N VAL A 25 -10.50 -4.51 -13.97
CA VAL A 25 -10.31 -3.15 -13.41
C VAL A 25 -11.02 -2.10 -14.25
N ARG A 26 -10.76 -2.09 -15.56
CA ARG A 26 -11.24 -1.06 -16.47
C ARG A 26 -12.76 -0.95 -16.60
N PRO A 27 -13.52 -2.07 -16.67
CA PRO A 27 -14.99 -2.00 -16.79
C PRO A 27 -15.64 -1.33 -15.60
N ILE A 28 -15.09 -1.49 -14.42
CA ILE A 28 -15.65 -0.95 -13.18
C ILE A 28 -15.09 0.43 -12.79
N GLY A 29 -13.92 0.80 -13.32
CA GLY A 29 -13.29 2.08 -13.02
C GLY A 29 -14.17 3.28 -13.34
N LEU A 30 -14.81 3.28 -14.50
CA LEU A 30 -15.75 4.35 -14.92
C LEU A 30 -17.04 4.34 -14.10
N GLU A 31 -17.57 3.17 -13.78
CA GLU A 31 -18.77 3.04 -12.95
C GLU A 31 -18.55 3.63 -11.58
N LEU A 32 -17.39 3.34 -10.97
CA LEU A 32 -17.02 3.89 -9.66
C LEU A 32 -16.86 5.40 -9.68
N ASP A 33 -16.20 5.92 -10.72
CA ASP A 33 -15.95 7.35 -10.86
C ASP A 33 -17.24 8.15 -11.01
N HIS A 34 -18.26 7.58 -11.66
CA HIS A 34 -19.57 8.19 -11.82
C HIS A 34 -20.52 7.98 -10.66
N ASN A 35 -20.20 7.13 -9.67
CA ASN A 35 -21.06 6.84 -8.55
C ASN A 35 -21.07 8.03 -7.56
N PRO A 36 -22.21 8.69 -7.33
CA PRO A 36 -22.30 9.83 -6.43
C PRO A 36 -22.20 9.45 -4.94
N ASP A 37 -22.30 8.17 -4.61
CA ASP A 37 -22.19 7.66 -3.24
C ASP A 37 -20.72 7.24 -2.98
N PRO A 38 -19.93 8.03 -2.22
CA PRO A 38 -18.54 7.72 -1.97
C PRO A 38 -18.35 6.40 -1.19
N ALA A 39 -19.32 5.96 -0.43
CA ALA A 39 -19.25 4.68 0.29
C ALA A 39 -19.33 3.47 -0.67
N LYS A 40 -19.94 3.64 -1.83
CA LYS A 40 -20.05 2.61 -2.87
C LYS A 40 -19.00 2.71 -3.95
N SER A 41 -18.41 3.89 -4.11
CA SER A 41 -17.39 4.14 -5.13
C SER A 41 -15.96 3.81 -4.69
N ALA A 42 -15.75 3.52 -3.41
CA ALA A 42 -14.42 3.43 -2.84
C ALA A 42 -13.94 2.02 -2.48
N TYR A 43 -14.84 1.05 -2.29
CA TYR A 43 -14.47 -0.30 -1.83
C TYR A 43 -15.00 -1.41 -2.76
N MET A 44 -14.11 -2.35 -3.07
CA MET A 44 -14.35 -3.36 -4.10
C MET A 44 -13.89 -4.74 -3.66
N GLU A 45 -14.61 -5.31 -2.72
CA GLU A 45 -14.35 -6.65 -2.18
C GLU A 45 -14.18 -7.72 -3.28
N PRO A 46 -15.07 -7.85 -4.27
CA PRO A 46 -14.92 -8.88 -5.29
C PRO A 46 -13.65 -8.75 -6.14
N LEU A 47 -13.16 -7.51 -6.33
CA LEU A 47 -11.94 -7.27 -7.10
C LEU A 47 -10.69 -7.64 -6.31
N LEU A 48 -10.68 -7.38 -4.99
CA LEU A 48 -9.59 -7.77 -4.10
C LEU A 48 -9.41 -9.29 -4.11
N GLU A 49 -10.51 -10.06 -3.99
CA GLU A 49 -10.47 -11.50 -4.06
C GLU A 49 -9.98 -12.04 -5.42
N LYS A 50 -10.38 -11.39 -6.53
CA LYS A 50 -9.90 -11.77 -7.86
C LYS A 50 -8.41 -11.51 -8.02
N ALA A 51 -7.92 -10.35 -7.56
CA ALA A 51 -6.50 -10.01 -7.59
C ALA A 51 -5.65 -10.93 -6.71
N ASP A 52 -6.20 -11.36 -5.59
CA ASP A 52 -5.57 -12.32 -4.69
C ASP A 52 -5.40 -13.69 -5.34
N LYS A 53 -6.43 -14.20 -6.01
CA LYS A 53 -6.42 -15.49 -6.73
C LYS A 53 -5.35 -15.57 -7.82
N VAL A 54 -4.99 -14.46 -8.43
CA VAL A 54 -3.94 -14.40 -9.46
C VAL A 54 -2.60 -13.92 -8.91
N GLY A 55 -2.48 -13.74 -7.59
CA GLY A 55 -1.24 -13.38 -6.90
C GLY A 55 -0.82 -11.91 -7.01
N LEU A 56 -1.56 -11.07 -7.71
CA LEU A 56 -1.19 -9.65 -7.90
C LEU A 56 -1.20 -8.86 -6.58
N ARG A 57 -2.12 -9.21 -5.65
CA ARG A 57 -2.25 -8.50 -4.39
C ARG A 57 -1.09 -8.77 -3.42
N THR A 58 -0.56 -9.98 -3.44
CA THR A 58 0.45 -10.45 -2.47
C THR A 58 1.85 -10.62 -3.08
N MET A 59 2.04 -10.23 -4.36
CA MET A 59 3.26 -10.47 -5.11
C MET A 59 4.54 -10.03 -4.39
N GLY A 60 4.54 -8.90 -3.70
CA GLY A 60 5.70 -8.32 -3.02
C GLY A 60 5.91 -8.80 -1.57
N ILE A 61 5.05 -9.66 -1.05
CA ILE A 61 5.23 -10.25 0.28
C ILE A 61 6.19 -11.43 0.17
N PRO A 62 7.20 -11.58 1.06
CA PRO A 62 8.09 -12.73 1.04
C PRO A 62 7.35 -14.06 1.15
N GLU A 63 7.82 -15.08 0.42
CA GLU A 63 7.21 -16.42 0.38
C GLU A 63 7.02 -17.04 1.77
N LYS A 64 7.97 -16.83 2.69
CA LYS A 64 7.89 -17.34 4.07
C LYS A 64 6.65 -16.84 4.86
N TYR A 65 5.99 -15.79 4.37
CA TYR A 65 4.76 -15.24 4.95
C TYR A 65 3.52 -15.53 4.09
N GLY A 66 3.68 -16.23 2.95
CA GLY A 66 2.58 -16.61 2.07
C GLY A 66 2.43 -15.75 0.82
N GLY A 67 3.38 -14.87 0.52
CA GLY A 67 3.36 -14.01 -0.67
C GLY A 67 4.11 -14.59 -1.86
N GLY A 68 4.20 -13.80 -2.93
CA GLY A 68 4.85 -14.17 -4.19
C GLY A 68 6.38 -14.01 -4.21
N GLY A 69 6.97 -13.34 -3.21
CA GLY A 69 8.42 -13.17 -3.08
C GLY A 69 9.09 -12.26 -4.11
N ILE A 70 8.31 -11.52 -4.90
CA ILE A 70 8.85 -10.59 -5.91
C ILE A 70 9.28 -9.31 -5.20
N ASP A 71 10.57 -9.10 -5.02
CA ASP A 71 11.14 -7.98 -4.27
C ASP A 71 11.74 -6.88 -5.15
N ASP A 72 11.94 -7.14 -6.45
CA ASP A 72 12.50 -6.14 -7.35
C ASP A 72 11.49 -5.04 -7.71
N LEU A 73 11.92 -3.79 -7.51
CA LEU A 73 11.09 -2.62 -7.73
C LEU A 73 10.63 -2.47 -9.18
N PHE A 74 11.43 -2.94 -10.14
CA PHE A 74 11.11 -2.80 -11.55
C PHE A 74 9.90 -3.65 -11.94
N SER A 75 9.82 -4.90 -11.48
CA SER A 75 8.62 -5.76 -11.64
C SER A 75 7.39 -5.13 -11.01
N HIS A 76 7.52 -4.51 -9.83
CA HIS A 76 6.42 -3.75 -9.23
C HIS A 76 5.97 -2.56 -10.07
N CYS A 77 6.90 -1.85 -10.70
CA CYS A 77 6.57 -0.73 -11.61
C CYS A 77 5.82 -1.21 -12.85
N ILE A 78 6.23 -2.34 -13.45
CA ILE A 78 5.55 -2.95 -14.60
C ILE A 78 4.09 -3.26 -14.25
N VAL A 79 3.85 -3.96 -13.14
CA VAL A 79 2.50 -4.30 -12.70
C VAL A 79 1.69 -3.05 -12.36
N ALA A 80 2.31 -2.05 -11.73
CA ALA A 80 1.66 -0.78 -11.39
C ALA A 80 1.25 0.02 -12.64
N GLU A 81 2.07 0.01 -13.69
CA GLU A 81 1.76 0.66 -14.96
C GLU A 81 0.53 0.05 -15.59
N GLU A 82 0.49 -1.27 -15.74
CA GLU A 82 -0.62 -1.99 -16.35
C GLU A 82 -1.94 -1.85 -15.55
N LEU A 83 -1.88 -2.00 -14.24
CA LEU A 83 -3.06 -1.81 -13.39
C LEU A 83 -3.55 -0.36 -13.41
N SER A 84 -2.64 0.62 -13.48
CA SER A 84 -2.98 2.04 -13.55
C SER A 84 -3.59 2.43 -14.90
N TRP A 85 -3.20 1.76 -15.98
CA TRP A 85 -3.86 1.89 -17.28
C TRP A 85 -5.34 1.50 -17.18
N GLY A 86 -5.69 0.51 -16.36
CA GLY A 86 -7.07 0.16 -16.04
C GLY A 86 -7.76 1.24 -15.21
N ASN A 87 -7.24 1.52 -14.02
CA ASN A 87 -7.68 2.60 -13.12
C ASN A 87 -6.62 2.85 -12.03
N ARG A 88 -6.14 4.09 -11.91
CA ARG A 88 -5.08 4.47 -10.97
C ARG A 88 -5.49 4.32 -9.49
N GLY A 89 -6.74 4.63 -9.17
CA GLY A 89 -7.25 4.50 -7.79
C GLY A 89 -7.27 3.05 -7.33
N ILE A 90 -7.80 2.17 -8.17
CA ILE A 90 -7.84 0.72 -7.94
C ILE A 90 -6.42 0.14 -7.84
N CYS A 91 -5.50 0.55 -8.72
CA CYS A 91 -4.10 0.14 -8.64
C CYS A 91 -3.51 0.45 -7.26
N GLY A 92 -3.74 1.66 -6.75
CA GLY A 92 -3.23 2.08 -5.43
C GLY A 92 -3.76 1.23 -4.28
N MET A 93 -4.97 0.71 -4.41
CA MET A 93 -5.58 -0.21 -3.44
C MET A 93 -4.98 -1.62 -3.55
N LEU A 94 -4.90 -2.17 -4.77
CA LEU A 94 -4.40 -3.52 -5.03
C LEU A 94 -2.93 -3.68 -4.65
N LEU A 95 -2.09 -2.68 -4.94
CA LEU A 95 -0.65 -2.70 -4.65
C LEU A 95 -0.30 -2.19 -3.25
N SER A 96 -1.24 -2.19 -2.33
CA SER A 96 -0.96 -1.85 -0.92
C SER A 96 0.01 -2.83 -0.25
N ALA A 97 0.12 -4.06 -0.76
CA ALA A 97 1.10 -5.06 -0.34
C ALA A 97 2.56 -4.59 -0.47
N THR A 98 2.88 -3.87 -1.53
CA THR A 98 4.22 -3.30 -1.72
C THR A 98 4.60 -2.38 -0.56
N LYS A 99 3.65 -1.59 -0.07
CA LYS A 99 3.87 -0.70 1.07
C LYS A 99 4.05 -1.46 2.38
N ILE A 100 3.19 -2.46 2.65
CA ILE A 100 3.31 -3.25 3.89
C ILE A 100 4.62 -4.04 3.90
N ALA A 101 5.01 -4.65 2.78
CA ALA A 101 6.27 -5.39 2.67
C ALA A 101 7.47 -4.45 2.88
N HIS A 102 7.48 -3.29 2.24
CA HIS A 102 8.55 -2.30 2.39
C HIS A 102 8.74 -1.83 3.84
N ILE A 103 7.65 -1.50 4.53
CA ILE A 103 7.71 -1.03 5.91
C ILE A 103 8.08 -2.19 6.85
N MET A 104 7.38 -3.32 6.74
CA MET A 104 7.53 -4.43 7.68
C MET A 104 8.83 -5.21 7.48
N CYS A 105 9.37 -5.30 6.24
CA CYS A 105 10.62 -6.01 5.98
C CYS A 105 11.87 -5.11 6.04
N SER A 106 11.71 -3.80 6.31
CA SER A 106 12.80 -2.86 6.50
C SER A 106 13.27 -2.80 7.97
N GLU A 107 14.28 -1.98 8.22
CA GLU A 107 14.79 -1.66 9.56
C GLU A 107 13.75 -0.96 10.45
N LEU A 108 12.69 -0.41 9.84
CA LEU A 108 11.58 0.24 10.56
C LEU A 108 10.77 -0.76 11.41
N CYS A 109 10.81 -2.05 11.08
CA CYS A 109 10.18 -3.10 11.87
C CYS A 109 11.20 -4.19 12.23
N PRO A 110 11.96 -4.07 13.32
CA PRO A 110 12.96 -5.07 13.71
C PRO A 110 12.37 -6.37 14.23
N SER A 111 11.08 -6.38 14.62
CA SER A 111 10.43 -7.55 15.23
C SER A 111 9.96 -8.56 14.18
N GLU A 112 10.57 -9.76 14.18
CA GLU A 112 10.12 -10.88 13.34
C GLU A 112 8.72 -11.37 13.71
N GLU A 113 8.35 -11.30 14.98
CA GLU A 113 7.01 -11.65 15.45
C GLU A 113 5.93 -10.75 14.84
N LEU A 114 6.16 -9.43 14.83
CA LEU A 114 5.24 -8.47 14.19
C LEU A 114 5.18 -8.66 12.69
N ARG A 115 6.32 -8.92 12.03
CA ARG A 115 6.34 -9.25 10.60
C ARG A 115 5.49 -10.46 10.30
N ALA A 116 5.75 -11.57 10.99
CA ALA A 116 5.00 -12.81 10.78
C ALA A 116 3.50 -12.63 11.04
N LYS A 117 3.14 -11.91 12.11
CA LYS A 117 1.74 -11.62 12.45
C LYS A 117 1.02 -10.89 11.33
N TRP A 118 1.55 -9.76 10.88
CA TRP A 118 0.82 -8.87 9.99
C TRP A 118 0.94 -9.24 8.52
N LEU A 119 2.10 -9.77 8.07
CA LEU A 119 2.26 -10.19 6.68
C LEU A 119 1.46 -11.46 6.38
N ARG A 120 1.40 -12.42 7.32
CA ARG A 120 0.52 -13.59 7.19
C ARG A 120 -0.95 -13.17 7.20
N ALA A 121 -1.37 -12.35 8.16
CA ALA A 121 -2.74 -11.86 8.23
C ALA A 121 -3.16 -11.14 6.93
N TYR A 122 -2.24 -10.41 6.29
CA TYR A 122 -2.48 -9.79 5.00
C TYR A 122 -2.66 -10.82 3.88
N CYS A 123 -1.83 -11.88 3.85
CA CYS A 123 -1.93 -12.93 2.83
C CYS A 123 -3.15 -13.84 3.01
N ASP A 124 -3.52 -14.11 4.27
CA ASP A 124 -4.63 -15.02 4.59
C ASP A 124 -6.02 -14.40 4.35
N ASP A 125 -6.10 -13.08 4.24
CA ASP A 125 -7.36 -12.36 4.10
C ASP A 125 -7.33 -11.44 2.86
N PRO A 126 -8.01 -11.80 1.76
CA PRO A 126 -8.07 -11.00 0.54
C PRO A 126 -8.57 -9.57 0.77
N ASN A 127 -9.39 -9.37 1.80
CA ASN A 127 -9.97 -8.08 2.17
C ASN A 127 -9.15 -7.31 3.23
N PHE A 128 -7.91 -7.75 3.49
CA PHE A 128 -7.00 -7.03 4.35
C PHE A 128 -6.40 -5.83 3.63
N LEU A 129 -6.94 -4.66 3.87
CA LEU A 129 -6.37 -3.41 3.40
C LEU A 129 -5.47 -2.79 4.46
N ILE A 130 -4.48 -2.05 3.99
CA ILE A 130 -3.63 -1.21 4.83
C ILE A 130 -3.85 0.26 4.53
N SER A 131 -3.54 1.08 5.50
CA SER A 131 -3.56 2.53 5.39
C SER A 131 -2.23 3.13 5.84
N THR A 132 -1.78 4.16 5.15
CA THR A 132 -0.57 4.90 5.50
C THR A 132 -0.93 6.34 5.75
N ALA A 133 -0.85 6.78 6.99
CA ALA A 133 -1.24 8.10 7.45
C ALA A 133 -0.02 9.01 7.63
N THR A 134 0.31 9.77 6.59
CA THR A 134 1.46 10.67 6.54
C THR A 134 1.03 12.15 6.56
N THR A 135 0.19 12.56 5.61
CA THR A 135 -0.22 13.95 5.39
C THR A 135 -0.97 14.53 6.59
N GLU A 136 -0.69 15.77 6.90
CA GLU A 136 -1.36 16.55 7.93
C GLU A 136 -2.07 17.77 7.34
N PRO A 137 -3.02 18.42 8.05
CA PRO A 137 -3.77 19.55 7.51
C PRO A 137 -2.90 20.70 6.98
N ASN A 138 -1.76 20.96 7.62
CA ASN A 138 -0.86 22.07 7.30
C ASN A 138 0.46 21.62 6.66
N SER A 139 0.62 20.34 6.35
CA SER A 139 1.84 19.81 5.75
C SER A 139 1.60 18.61 4.86
N GLY A 140 2.45 18.45 3.85
CA GLY A 140 2.37 17.38 2.87
C GLY A 140 3.73 16.76 2.58
N SER A 141 4.20 16.84 1.34
CA SER A 141 5.43 16.18 0.90
C SER A 141 6.71 16.72 1.53
N GLU A 142 6.72 17.93 2.09
CA GLU A 142 7.84 18.47 2.84
C GLU A 142 8.22 17.61 4.06
N ASN A 143 7.28 16.87 4.62
CA ASN A 143 7.55 15.93 5.70
C ASN A 143 8.48 14.76 5.30
N LEU A 144 8.65 14.54 4.01
CA LEU A 144 9.51 13.48 3.45
C LEU A 144 10.91 14.00 3.09
N LEU A 145 11.16 15.30 3.22
CA LEU A 145 12.45 15.88 2.93
C LEU A 145 13.39 15.80 4.15
N PRO A 146 14.69 15.64 3.95
CA PRO A 146 15.69 15.66 5.00
C PRO A 146 15.90 17.12 5.48
N TYR A 147 14.95 17.62 6.21
CA TYR A 147 14.81 19.02 6.57
C TYR A 147 14.79 19.15 8.10
N SER A 148 15.68 19.98 8.65
CA SER A 148 15.94 20.06 10.09
C SER A 148 15.53 21.38 10.74
N ALA A 149 14.62 22.16 10.12
CA ALA A 149 14.09 23.33 10.78
C ALA A 149 13.19 22.94 11.98
N PRO A 150 13.15 23.75 13.06
CA PRO A 150 12.40 23.42 14.28
C PRO A 150 10.90 23.19 14.06
N ASP A 151 10.33 23.81 13.02
CA ASP A 151 8.93 23.73 12.60
C ASP A 151 8.68 22.73 11.47
N ALA A 152 9.72 22.01 11.02
CA ALA A 152 9.61 21.01 9.98
C ALA A 152 9.14 19.65 10.53
N GLY A 153 8.59 18.83 9.63
CA GLY A 153 8.16 17.47 9.93
C GLY A 153 6.74 17.36 10.46
N TYR A 154 6.43 16.21 11.06
CA TYR A 154 5.08 15.94 11.55
C TYR A 154 4.75 16.73 12.82
N ILE A 155 3.53 17.29 12.86
CA ILE A 155 2.96 17.90 14.06
C ILE A 155 2.30 16.86 14.95
N THR A 156 1.73 15.80 14.35
CA THR A 156 1.21 14.66 15.11
C THR A 156 2.34 14.05 15.94
N SER A 157 2.16 14.04 17.25
CA SER A 157 3.15 13.59 18.21
C SER A 157 2.73 12.33 18.94
N ALA A 158 3.70 11.55 19.39
CA ALA A 158 3.50 10.40 20.27
C ALA A 158 4.40 10.55 21.50
N VAL A 159 3.80 10.60 22.67
CA VAL A 159 4.51 10.67 23.96
C VAL A 159 4.41 9.31 24.64
N ARG A 160 5.55 8.80 25.10
CA ARG A 160 5.58 7.53 25.82
C ARG A 160 5.10 7.73 27.27
N GLU A 161 4.09 6.97 27.65
CA GLU A 161 3.56 6.89 29.02
C GLU A 161 3.63 5.44 29.50
N GLY A 162 4.68 5.09 30.24
CA GLY A 162 4.93 3.71 30.65
C GLY A 162 5.22 2.78 29.46
N ASP A 163 4.36 1.79 29.24
CA ASP A 163 4.47 0.82 28.15
C ASP A 163 3.62 1.19 26.93
N GLU A 164 2.98 2.35 26.95
CA GLU A 164 2.09 2.83 25.88
C GLU A 164 2.63 4.12 25.25
N TYR A 165 2.09 4.46 24.06
CA TYR A 165 2.28 5.75 23.43
C TYR A 165 0.94 6.46 23.30
N VAL A 166 0.87 7.68 23.81
CA VAL A 166 -0.28 8.57 23.63
C VAL A 166 -0.05 9.42 22.39
N ILE A 167 -0.89 9.23 21.37
CA ILE A 167 -0.79 9.91 20.09
C ILE A 167 -1.78 11.07 20.04
N ASN A 168 -1.29 12.28 19.73
CA ASN A 168 -2.10 13.48 19.54
C ASN A 168 -1.79 14.14 18.21
N GLY A 169 -2.84 14.44 17.43
CA GLY A 169 -2.70 15.10 16.14
C GLY A 169 -3.80 14.73 15.16
N MET A 170 -3.62 15.12 13.91
CA MET A 170 -4.58 14.87 12.84
C MET A 170 -3.83 14.47 11.56
N LYS A 171 -4.31 13.43 10.90
CA LYS A 171 -3.86 13.01 9.57
C LYS A 171 -4.96 13.24 8.54
N HIS A 172 -4.56 13.54 7.30
CA HIS A 172 -5.42 13.99 6.23
C HIS A 172 -5.19 13.17 4.96
N PHE A 173 -6.20 13.04 4.09
CA PHE A 173 -6.13 12.33 2.80
C PHE A 173 -5.59 10.91 2.90
N VAL A 174 -5.99 10.20 3.94
CA VAL A 174 -5.51 8.85 4.25
C VAL A 174 -6.26 7.83 3.39
N SER A 175 -5.56 7.19 2.45
CA SER A 175 -6.13 6.15 1.59
C SER A 175 -6.61 4.95 2.40
N ASN A 176 -7.70 4.32 1.96
CA ASN A 176 -8.32 3.14 2.58
C ASN A 176 -8.81 3.36 4.03
N ILE A 177 -8.93 4.62 4.49
CA ILE A 177 -9.47 4.91 5.81
C ILE A 177 -10.91 4.37 5.94
N GLY A 178 -11.21 3.73 7.05
CA GLY A 178 -12.52 3.12 7.31
C GLY A 178 -12.62 1.64 6.89
N TRP A 179 -11.74 1.15 6.00
CA TRP A 179 -11.69 -0.26 5.59
C TRP A 179 -10.37 -0.95 5.95
N ALA A 180 -9.31 -0.19 6.17
CA ALA A 180 -8.01 -0.76 6.53
C ALA A 180 -8.06 -1.47 7.89
N LYS A 181 -7.42 -2.64 7.95
CA LYS A 181 -7.25 -3.44 9.18
C LYS A 181 -5.92 -3.15 9.87
N LEU A 182 -5.00 -2.47 9.18
CA LEU A 182 -3.71 -2.04 9.71
C LEU A 182 -3.42 -0.62 9.26
N TYR A 183 -3.01 0.23 10.20
CA TYR A 183 -2.65 1.62 9.97
C TYR A 183 -1.18 1.85 10.32
N PHE A 184 -0.41 2.37 9.37
CA PHE A 184 0.91 2.94 9.62
C PHE A 184 0.75 4.44 9.81
N VAL A 185 0.96 4.90 11.04
CA VAL A 185 0.80 6.31 11.39
C VAL A 185 2.17 6.91 11.66
N TYR A 186 2.56 7.89 10.86
CA TYR A 186 3.82 8.61 11.04
C TYR A 186 3.64 9.71 12.09
N VAL A 187 4.42 9.64 13.15
CA VAL A 187 4.33 10.55 14.28
C VAL A 187 5.72 11.03 14.70
N ARG A 188 5.79 12.17 15.36
CA ARG A 188 7.02 12.67 15.99
C ARG A 188 7.09 12.12 17.42
N THR A 189 8.22 11.54 17.79
CA THR A 189 8.48 11.01 19.15
C THR A 189 9.48 11.86 19.96
N ASP A 190 10.19 12.76 19.30
CA ASP A 190 11.08 13.76 19.87
C ASP A 190 10.43 15.15 19.84
N GLN A 191 10.75 15.98 20.83
CA GLN A 191 10.33 17.38 20.92
C GLN A 191 11.53 18.30 20.73
#